data_c17ad7ffbffc6d05e5d3f9f6f57255c9
#
_entry.id   c17ad7ffbffc6d05e5d3f9f6f57255c9
#
_cell.length_a   1.000
_cell.length_b   1.000
_cell.length_c   1.000
_cell.angle_alpha   90.00
_cell.angle_beta   90.00
_cell.angle_gamma   90.00
#
_symmetry.space_group_name_H-M   'P 1'
#
loop_
_entity.id
_entity.type
_entity.pdbx_description
1 polymer ?
#
loop_
_entity_poly.entity_id
_entity_poly.type
_entity_poly.pdbx_seq_one_letter_code
_entity_poly.pdbx_strand_id
1 'polypeptide(L)'
;MQTTSFLSKIRVTLLTLVTLFVVSCSGNRVQTGNLVILLVDGCSSSSLSVARWYRSAVDSLPRQLNLDPYLCGYVDVSSSVSPITGSSESMSAFMTGYRTGAGYVSMLPAAGRYGDMLPVDSSRAYQPLATILEAAKAQGKSTGMVVTVEYLHATPAACAAHSKSRYKRDAIGCQIASQNLDLLYGGGRSYLSDDVRGILAENGTTLIEDDLDAFRACEDPRQWAIFADTDMRFEIDRDSTREPSLAEMTAKALRQLSKNRKGFFLMVEGSKVDYAAHANDPAAHIKDLLAFDDAVGEVLDFARKDGNTTVIILPDHGTAGMTRGSGRLEYYAAKPLPEHFGPIAGYKASAQYLSELIMAAPAEDVRGIVREYCGIEISAEEEALLLEHKNNVTEDYMTALYDPTLQGKIAQLMSGRTNIGYSSGTHTAEDVFLAIYHPRGLRPEGWIANTDLAHYMTEVLGMDEPLDSLTADYFCKASELFEGYECSVEGDTLTVRSASHTLSIPANRSWVMVDSLKKEIPSVTVLAEGEFYVNRSLKQLL
;
A
#
# COMPACT_ATOMS: atom_id res chain seq x y z
N MET A 1 68.84 -7.14 27.84
CA MET A 1 68.23 -6.25 26.86
C MET A 1 67.47 -6.94 25.72
N GLN A 2 66.93 -8.17 25.92
CA GLN A 2 66.16 -8.89 24.86
C GLN A 2 64.69 -9.13 25.20
N THR A 3 64.22 -8.79 26.39
CA THR A 3 62.83 -9.05 26.81
C THR A 3 61.84 -7.89 26.50
N THR A 4 62.34 -6.69 26.26
CA THR A 4 61.51 -5.51 25.96
C THR A 4 61.04 -5.43 24.50
N SER A 5 61.75 -6.09 23.56
CA SER A 5 61.40 -6.12 22.13
C SER A 5 60.26 -7.08 21.82
N PHE A 6 60.04 -8.15 22.59
CA PHE A 6 59.01 -9.15 22.35
C PHE A 6 57.64 -8.65 22.81
N LEU A 7 57.56 -7.98 23.93
CA LEU A 7 56.30 -7.43 24.46
C LEU A 7 55.81 -6.23 23.63
N SER A 8 56.69 -5.44 22.99
CA SER A 8 56.31 -4.38 22.09
C SER A 8 55.67 -4.89 20.77
N LYS A 9 56.20 -5.98 20.23
CA LYS A 9 55.66 -6.63 19.02
C LYS A 9 54.29 -7.28 19.28
N ILE A 10 54.08 -7.89 20.45
CA ILE A 10 52.78 -8.48 20.82
C ILE A 10 51.72 -7.35 21.04
N ARG A 11 52.09 -6.23 21.64
CA ARG A 11 51.18 -5.07 21.82
C ARG A 11 50.78 -4.45 20.48
N VAL A 12 51.69 -4.29 19.53
CA VAL A 12 51.41 -3.74 18.20
C VAL A 12 50.55 -4.72 17.40
N THR A 13 50.81 -6.03 17.48
CA THR A 13 49.99 -7.03 16.77
C THR A 13 48.59 -7.17 17.39
N LEU A 14 48.43 -7.06 18.71
CA LEU A 14 47.12 -7.03 19.36
C LEU A 14 46.34 -5.75 19.06
N LEU A 15 47.00 -4.58 19.02
CA LEU A 15 46.35 -3.33 18.63
C LEU A 15 45.90 -3.36 17.15
N THR A 16 46.72 -3.92 16.26
CA THR A 16 46.36 -4.06 14.82
C THR A 16 45.25 -5.07 14.62
N LEU A 17 45.18 -6.17 15.37
CA LEU A 17 44.07 -7.12 15.35
C LEU A 17 42.80 -6.52 15.94
N VAL A 18 42.87 -5.73 17.01
CA VAL A 18 41.70 -5.03 17.58
C VAL A 18 41.20 -3.94 16.64
N THR A 19 42.12 -3.19 15.96
CA THR A 19 41.71 -2.20 14.96
C THR A 19 41.14 -2.84 13.68
N LEU A 20 41.66 -3.97 13.26
CA LEU A 20 41.08 -4.76 12.14
C LEU A 20 39.72 -5.38 12.48
N PHE A 21 39.49 -5.77 13.76
CA PHE A 21 38.17 -6.23 14.20
C PHE A 21 37.14 -5.09 14.34
N VAL A 22 37.57 -3.86 14.64
CA VAL A 22 36.70 -2.69 14.73
C VAL A 22 36.39 -2.09 13.34
N VAL A 23 37.29 -2.27 12.36
CA VAL A 23 37.04 -1.83 10.97
C VAL A 23 36.20 -2.84 10.17
N SER A 24 36.11 -4.11 10.62
CA SER A 24 35.27 -5.15 9.98
C SER A 24 33.79 -5.12 10.41
N CYS A 25 33.39 -4.22 11.29
CA CYS A 25 31.98 -4.02 11.73
C CYS A 25 31.37 -2.70 11.28
N SER A 26 31.86 -2.07 10.21
CA SER A 26 31.13 -1.01 9.52
C SER A 26 30.18 -1.60 8.46
N GLY A 27 29.41 -2.62 8.81
CA GLY A 27 28.20 -2.95 8.09
C GLY A 27 27.30 -1.72 8.11
N ASN A 28 26.67 -1.42 6.99
CA ASN A 28 25.78 -0.27 6.80
C ASN A 28 24.87 -0.11 8.04
N ARG A 29 25.05 0.97 8.82
CA ARG A 29 24.36 1.16 10.11
C ARG A 29 22.84 1.30 9.96
N VAL A 30 22.35 1.60 8.76
CA VAL A 30 20.91 1.71 8.43
C VAL A 30 20.29 0.35 8.15
N GLN A 31 21.07 -0.63 7.71
CA GLN A 31 20.57 -1.96 7.34
C GLN A 31 19.88 -2.68 8.50
N THR A 32 18.68 -3.25 8.21
CA THR A 32 17.96 -4.20 9.07
C THR A 32 17.57 -5.45 8.27
N GLY A 33 17.23 -6.52 8.98
CA GLY A 33 16.79 -7.77 8.34
C GLY A 33 15.42 -7.64 7.70
N ASN A 34 14.53 -6.89 8.34
CA ASN A 34 13.13 -6.75 7.95
C ASN A 34 12.79 -5.29 7.65
N LEU A 35 11.92 -5.10 6.68
CA LEU A 35 11.34 -3.80 6.31
C LEU A 35 9.82 -3.92 6.26
N VAL A 36 9.12 -3.08 7.01
CA VAL A 36 7.66 -2.95 6.96
C VAL A 36 7.31 -1.53 6.57
N ILE A 37 6.48 -1.37 5.54
CA ILE A 37 5.83 -0.10 5.22
C ILE A 37 4.35 -0.23 5.55
N LEU A 38 3.84 0.68 6.41
CA LEU A 38 2.42 0.82 6.70
C LEU A 38 1.93 2.11 6.06
N LEU A 39 0.97 1.97 5.18
CA LEU A 39 0.39 3.06 4.42
C LEU A 39 -1.07 3.25 4.83
N VAL A 40 -1.43 4.48 5.19
CA VAL A 40 -2.82 4.87 5.42
C VAL A 40 -3.29 5.72 4.25
N ASP A 41 -4.02 5.10 3.33
CA ASP A 41 -4.45 5.72 2.08
C ASP A 41 -5.31 6.96 2.36
N GLY A 42 -5.00 8.07 1.68
CA GLY A 42 -5.78 9.30 1.70
C GLY A 42 -5.84 10.04 3.05
N CYS A 43 -4.91 9.79 3.98
CA CYS A 43 -4.98 10.35 5.32
C CYS A 43 -4.34 11.73 5.43
N SER A 44 -5.15 12.76 5.54
CA SER A 44 -4.69 14.11 5.89
C SER A 44 -4.07 14.14 7.30
N SER A 45 -3.02 14.94 7.48
CA SER A 45 -2.36 15.09 8.80
C SER A 45 -3.32 15.56 9.91
N SER A 46 -4.35 16.33 9.56
CA SER A 46 -5.41 16.76 10.49
C SER A 46 -6.30 15.61 10.96
N SER A 47 -6.47 14.54 10.16
CA SER A 47 -7.23 13.34 10.54
C SER A 47 -6.64 12.65 11.77
N LEU A 48 -5.30 12.63 11.92
CA LEU A 48 -4.65 12.12 13.12
C LEU A 48 -5.09 12.89 14.38
N SER A 49 -5.22 14.22 14.27
CA SER A 49 -5.70 15.04 15.39
C SER A 49 -7.13 14.72 15.75
N VAL A 50 -7.99 14.50 14.74
CA VAL A 50 -9.39 14.09 14.96
C VAL A 50 -9.44 12.73 15.66
N ALA A 51 -8.71 11.75 15.17
CA ALA A 51 -8.65 10.39 15.74
C ALA A 51 -8.15 10.39 17.20
N ARG A 52 -7.08 11.15 17.52
CA ARG A 52 -6.58 11.28 18.90
C ARG A 52 -7.64 11.82 19.85
N TRP A 53 -8.35 12.86 19.45
CA TRP A 53 -9.39 13.44 20.27
C TRP A 53 -10.63 12.55 20.36
N TYR A 54 -11.00 11.86 19.27
CA TYR A 54 -12.09 10.87 19.29
C TYR A 54 -11.81 9.76 20.30
N ARG A 55 -10.61 9.17 20.25
CA ARG A 55 -10.16 8.14 21.20
C ARG A 55 -10.35 8.56 22.65
N SER A 56 -10.03 9.81 22.97
CA SER A 56 -10.17 10.34 24.33
C SER A 56 -11.60 10.72 24.70
N ALA A 57 -12.31 11.37 23.78
CA ALA A 57 -13.63 11.94 24.05
C ALA A 57 -14.76 10.90 24.00
N VAL A 58 -14.63 9.91 23.12
CA VAL A 58 -15.67 8.91 22.83
C VAL A 58 -15.29 7.55 23.39
N ASP A 59 -14.10 7.05 23.09
CA ASP A 59 -13.68 5.71 23.52
C ASP A 59 -13.08 5.69 24.94
N SER A 60 -12.91 6.86 25.58
CA SER A 60 -12.33 7.00 26.94
C SER A 60 -10.92 6.38 27.07
N LEU A 61 -10.14 6.39 25.98
CA LEU A 61 -8.78 5.87 25.89
C LEU A 61 -7.75 7.02 25.94
N PRO A 62 -6.46 6.74 26.14
CA PRO A 62 -5.42 7.76 26.06
C PRO A 62 -5.43 8.51 24.72
N ARG A 63 -5.22 9.82 24.77
CA ARG A 63 -5.16 10.70 23.59
C ARG A 63 -3.81 10.56 22.88
N GLN A 64 -3.45 9.35 22.49
CA GLN A 64 -2.21 9.04 21.79
C GLN A 64 -2.43 7.87 20.85
N LEU A 65 -1.92 7.98 19.63
CA LEU A 65 -1.86 6.90 18.65
C LEU A 65 -0.55 6.12 18.81
N ASN A 66 -0.52 4.87 18.34
CA ASN A 66 0.68 4.03 18.37
C ASN A 66 1.83 4.63 17.55
N LEU A 67 1.52 5.32 16.44
CA LEU A 67 2.50 5.96 15.57
C LEU A 67 3.15 7.24 16.18
N ASP A 68 2.49 7.91 17.12
CA ASP A 68 2.88 9.24 17.60
C ASP A 68 4.33 9.38 18.08
N PRO A 69 4.91 8.41 18.81
CA PRO A 69 6.30 8.51 19.28
C PRO A 69 7.34 8.49 18.15
N TYR A 70 6.92 8.11 16.94
CA TYR A 70 7.80 7.87 15.81
C TYR A 70 7.68 8.92 14.71
N LEU A 71 6.79 9.90 14.87
CA LEU A 71 6.69 11.05 13.96
C LEU A 71 8.05 11.73 13.83
N CYS A 72 8.52 11.94 12.59
CA CYS A 72 9.86 12.46 12.32
C CYS A 72 9.92 13.51 11.20
N GLY A 73 8.85 13.67 10.40
CA GLY A 73 8.86 14.64 9.32
C GLY A 73 7.61 14.66 8.48
N TYR A 74 7.79 15.21 7.27
CA TYR A 74 6.78 15.29 6.22
C TYR A 74 7.36 14.87 4.88
N VAL A 75 6.50 14.37 4.00
CA VAL A 75 6.87 13.93 2.65
C VAL A 75 6.09 14.72 1.61
N ASP A 76 6.79 15.31 0.64
CA ASP A 76 6.20 15.81 -0.61
C ASP A 76 5.80 14.60 -1.48
N VAL A 77 4.51 14.47 -1.74
CA VAL A 77 3.94 13.34 -2.49
C VAL A 77 3.57 13.70 -3.93
N SER A 78 3.99 14.86 -4.44
CA SER A 78 3.68 15.29 -5.81
C SER A 78 4.09 14.26 -6.85
N SER A 79 3.25 14.11 -7.89
CA SER A 79 3.55 13.30 -9.07
C SER A 79 4.32 14.12 -10.12
N SER A 80 4.80 13.49 -11.20
CA SER A 80 5.48 14.19 -12.29
C SER A 80 4.57 15.14 -13.10
N VAL A 81 3.26 15.07 -12.87
CA VAL A 81 2.25 15.80 -13.66
C VAL A 81 1.29 16.66 -12.82
N SER A 82 1.32 16.53 -11.49
CA SER A 82 0.43 17.28 -10.60
C SER A 82 1.00 17.38 -9.18
N PRO A 83 0.82 18.52 -8.48
CA PRO A 83 1.03 18.61 -7.04
C PRO A 83 0.02 17.76 -6.24
N ILE A 84 -1.18 17.52 -6.80
CA ILE A 84 -2.15 16.57 -6.26
C ILE A 84 -1.87 15.22 -6.92
N THR A 85 -1.60 14.21 -6.13
CA THR A 85 -1.25 12.86 -6.59
C THR A 85 -2.39 11.87 -6.36
N GLY A 86 -2.31 10.70 -6.98
CA GLY A 86 -3.13 9.55 -6.66
C GLY A 86 -2.29 8.43 -6.04
N SER A 87 -2.94 7.37 -5.55
CA SER A 87 -2.30 6.27 -4.83
C SER A 87 -1.25 5.54 -5.69
N SER A 88 -1.54 5.31 -6.99
CA SER A 88 -0.58 4.61 -7.87
C SER A 88 0.70 5.42 -8.09
N GLU A 89 0.59 6.74 -8.27
CA GLU A 89 1.73 7.63 -8.50
C GLU A 89 2.61 7.75 -7.27
N SER A 90 1.97 7.97 -6.12
CA SER A 90 2.68 8.16 -4.86
C SER A 90 3.37 6.88 -4.42
N MET A 91 2.65 5.76 -4.39
CA MET A 91 3.26 4.48 -4.02
C MET A 91 4.33 4.04 -5.02
N SER A 92 4.17 4.31 -6.33
CA SER A 92 5.24 4.08 -7.30
C SER A 92 6.50 4.87 -6.95
N ALA A 93 6.38 6.14 -6.56
CA ALA A 93 7.53 6.93 -6.16
C ALA A 93 8.22 6.37 -4.90
N PHE A 94 7.45 5.93 -3.89
CA PHE A 94 8.01 5.27 -2.71
C PHE A 94 8.73 3.97 -3.06
N MET A 95 8.17 3.17 -3.97
CA MET A 95 8.73 1.85 -4.30
C MET A 95 9.89 1.89 -5.28
N THR A 96 10.00 2.91 -6.12
CA THR A 96 10.96 2.92 -7.24
C THR A 96 12.01 4.04 -7.17
N GLY A 97 11.74 5.12 -6.41
CA GLY A 97 12.56 6.33 -6.38
C GLY A 97 12.31 7.28 -7.55
N TYR A 98 11.23 7.08 -8.31
CA TYR A 98 10.86 7.92 -9.45
C TYR A 98 9.42 8.36 -9.37
N ARG A 99 9.18 9.66 -9.60
CA ARG A 99 7.82 10.17 -9.81
C ARG A 99 7.29 9.69 -11.16
N THR A 100 6.03 9.26 -11.17
CA THR A 100 5.37 8.74 -12.38
C THR A 100 4.19 9.62 -12.82
N GLY A 101 3.58 9.29 -13.95
CA GLY A 101 2.41 9.96 -14.51
C GLY A 101 1.10 9.52 -13.87
N ALA A 102 0.03 10.27 -14.11
CA ALA A 102 -1.29 9.97 -13.56
C ALA A 102 -1.78 8.57 -13.96
N GLY A 103 -2.13 7.76 -12.95
CA GLY A 103 -2.61 6.39 -13.11
C GLY A 103 -1.56 5.36 -13.51
N TYR A 104 -0.28 5.73 -13.61
CA TYR A 104 0.80 4.78 -13.90
C TYR A 104 1.16 3.97 -12.64
N VAL A 105 1.64 2.78 -12.84
CA VAL A 105 2.03 1.80 -11.83
C VAL A 105 3.48 1.41 -12.06
N SER A 106 4.39 1.88 -11.24
CA SER A 106 5.83 1.59 -11.24
C SER A 106 6.49 1.58 -12.63
N MET A 107 6.17 2.62 -13.42
CA MET A 107 6.71 2.87 -14.76
C MET A 107 7.03 4.34 -14.94
N LEU A 108 8.06 4.65 -15.74
CA LEU A 108 8.38 6.03 -16.12
C LEU A 108 7.35 6.60 -17.10
N PRO A 109 6.93 7.85 -16.93
CA PRO A 109 6.05 8.52 -17.88
C PRO A 109 6.83 8.98 -19.11
N ALA A 110 6.12 9.26 -20.21
CA ALA A 110 6.75 9.80 -21.42
C ALA A 110 7.26 11.24 -21.25
N ALA A 111 6.59 12.02 -20.42
CA ALA A 111 6.94 13.40 -20.11
C ALA A 111 6.37 13.84 -18.76
N GLY A 112 7.02 14.79 -18.12
CA GLY A 112 6.50 15.54 -16.97
C GLY A 112 5.86 16.88 -17.41
N ARG A 113 5.20 17.56 -16.47
CA ARG A 113 4.58 18.88 -16.72
C ARG A 113 5.38 20.05 -16.15
N TYR A 114 6.29 19.78 -15.21
CA TYR A 114 6.92 20.84 -14.41
C TYR A 114 8.40 21.06 -14.72
N GLY A 115 8.90 20.53 -15.85
CA GLY A 115 10.27 20.77 -16.30
C GLY A 115 11.31 20.48 -15.21
N ASP A 116 12.17 21.47 -14.93
CA ASP A 116 13.28 21.29 -13.98
C ASP A 116 12.84 21.15 -12.50
N MET A 117 11.60 21.50 -12.15
CA MET A 117 11.10 21.30 -10.78
C MET A 117 10.83 19.83 -10.48
N LEU A 118 10.28 19.09 -11.45
CA LEU A 118 9.97 17.66 -11.34
C LEU A 118 10.45 16.96 -12.64
N PRO A 119 11.75 16.73 -12.78
CA PRO A 119 12.34 16.23 -14.02
C PRO A 119 11.90 14.80 -14.31
N VAL A 120 11.69 14.51 -15.61
CA VAL A 120 11.39 13.18 -16.15
C VAL A 120 12.39 12.84 -17.23
N ASP A 121 13.00 11.67 -17.15
CA ASP A 121 13.86 11.16 -18.21
C ASP A 121 13.02 10.56 -19.35
N SER A 122 12.71 11.37 -20.36
CA SER A 122 11.92 10.95 -21.52
C SER A 122 12.63 9.92 -22.41
N SER A 123 13.96 9.74 -22.28
CA SER A 123 14.69 8.68 -23.01
C SER A 123 14.33 7.28 -22.54
N ARG A 124 13.84 7.19 -21.31
CA ARG A 124 13.36 5.97 -20.64
C ARG A 124 11.82 5.88 -20.60
N ALA A 125 11.13 6.61 -21.47
CA ALA A 125 9.67 6.62 -21.52
C ALA A 125 9.07 5.20 -21.50
N TYR A 126 8.06 4.99 -20.64
CA TYR A 126 7.35 3.73 -20.46
C TYR A 126 8.19 2.56 -19.93
N GLN A 127 9.43 2.80 -19.49
CA GLN A 127 10.23 1.74 -18.87
C GLN A 127 9.63 1.34 -17.52
N PRO A 128 9.37 0.04 -17.28
CA PRO A 128 9.09 -0.48 -15.96
C PRO A 128 10.28 -0.27 -15.02
N LEU A 129 10.03 -0.02 -13.75
CA LEU A 129 11.05 0.26 -12.74
C LEU A 129 11.01 -0.81 -11.67
N ALA A 130 12.15 -1.39 -11.33
CA ALA A 130 12.24 -2.34 -10.23
C ALA A 130 11.78 -1.70 -8.92
N THR A 131 11.01 -2.44 -8.14
CA THR A 131 10.43 -2.00 -6.87
C THR A 131 11.24 -2.50 -5.67
N ILE A 132 11.04 -1.86 -4.52
CA ILE A 132 11.61 -2.32 -3.22
C ILE A 132 11.18 -3.76 -2.90
N LEU A 133 9.94 -4.16 -3.25
CA LEU A 133 9.47 -5.52 -3.07
C LEU A 133 10.29 -6.51 -3.92
N GLU A 134 10.50 -6.19 -5.19
CA GLU A 134 11.32 -7.01 -6.10
C GLU A 134 12.78 -7.07 -5.66
N ALA A 135 13.32 -5.97 -5.13
CA ALA A 135 14.66 -5.93 -4.55
C ALA A 135 14.80 -6.83 -3.31
N ALA A 136 13.81 -6.81 -2.42
CA ALA A 136 13.76 -7.71 -1.27
C ALA A 136 13.69 -9.17 -1.70
N LYS A 137 12.86 -9.49 -2.70
CA LYS A 137 12.75 -10.81 -3.30
C LYS A 137 14.06 -11.28 -3.93
N ALA A 138 14.76 -10.39 -4.67
CA ALA A 138 16.07 -10.71 -5.27
C ALA A 138 17.12 -11.10 -4.21
N GLN A 139 17.03 -10.55 -2.99
CA GLN A 139 17.86 -10.96 -1.86
C GLN A 139 17.40 -12.27 -1.19
N GLY A 140 16.29 -12.85 -1.64
CA GLY A 140 15.69 -14.07 -1.07
C GLY A 140 14.98 -13.82 0.26
N LYS A 141 14.55 -12.60 0.53
CA LYS A 141 13.66 -12.26 1.65
C LYS A 141 12.24 -12.73 1.32
N SER A 142 11.45 -13.04 2.34
CA SER A 142 10.02 -13.25 2.14
C SER A 142 9.30 -11.94 1.86
N THR A 143 8.23 -12.01 1.06
CA THR A 143 7.46 -10.84 0.65
C THR A 143 5.97 -11.02 0.92
N GLY A 144 5.33 -9.97 1.42
CA GLY A 144 3.89 -9.99 1.70
C GLY A 144 3.23 -8.65 1.54
N MET A 145 1.91 -8.71 1.27
CA MET A 145 1.02 -7.54 1.23
C MET A 145 -0.26 -7.83 2.02
N VAL A 146 -0.73 -6.86 2.77
CA VAL A 146 -1.98 -6.89 3.54
C VAL A 146 -2.74 -5.60 3.28
N VAL A 147 -3.95 -5.70 2.76
CA VAL A 147 -4.78 -4.55 2.35
C VAL A 147 -6.23 -4.72 2.78
N THR A 148 -7.01 -3.64 2.78
CA THR A 148 -8.46 -3.70 3.04
C THR A 148 -9.32 -3.43 1.80
N VAL A 149 -8.69 -3.28 0.64
CA VAL A 149 -9.30 -3.17 -0.70
C VAL A 149 -8.98 -4.40 -1.55
N GLU A 150 -9.38 -4.37 -2.83
CA GLU A 150 -8.97 -5.42 -3.77
C GLU A 150 -7.43 -5.49 -3.90
N TYR A 151 -6.89 -6.72 -3.94
CA TYR A 151 -5.46 -7.01 -3.94
C TYR A 151 -4.67 -6.36 -5.09
N LEU A 152 -5.35 -5.94 -6.14
CA LEU A 152 -4.78 -5.28 -7.33
C LEU A 152 -5.14 -3.79 -7.42
N HIS A 153 -5.65 -3.18 -6.32
CA HIS A 153 -5.82 -1.74 -6.22
C HIS A 153 -4.48 -1.00 -6.44
N ALA A 154 -4.54 0.29 -6.66
CA ALA A 154 -3.39 1.09 -7.08
C ALA A 154 -2.16 0.94 -6.20
N THR A 155 -2.34 0.93 -4.88
CA THR A 155 -1.27 0.87 -3.89
C THR A 155 -0.55 -0.49 -3.87
N PRO A 156 -1.24 -1.64 -3.71
CA PRO A 156 -0.59 -2.95 -3.82
C PRO A 156 -0.05 -3.21 -5.23
N ALA A 157 -0.73 -2.74 -6.29
CA ALA A 157 -0.22 -2.85 -7.64
C ALA A 157 1.14 -2.17 -7.82
N ALA A 158 1.32 -0.97 -7.26
CA ALA A 158 2.59 -0.24 -7.38
C ALA A 158 3.76 -0.92 -6.65
N CYS A 159 3.48 -1.85 -5.73
CA CYS A 159 4.53 -2.67 -5.10
C CYS A 159 5.01 -3.81 -6.00
N ALA A 160 4.13 -4.41 -6.81
CA ALA A 160 4.35 -5.72 -7.39
C ALA A 160 3.98 -5.85 -8.87
N ALA A 161 3.60 -4.75 -9.53
CA ALA A 161 3.22 -4.74 -10.94
C ALA A 161 3.72 -3.48 -11.66
N HIS A 162 3.68 -3.53 -13.00
CA HIS A 162 4.11 -2.44 -13.86
C HIS A 162 3.08 -2.23 -14.96
N SER A 163 2.46 -1.07 -15.00
CA SER A 163 1.43 -0.75 -15.98
C SER A 163 1.34 0.74 -16.26
N LYS A 164 1.05 1.10 -17.50
CA LYS A 164 0.71 2.48 -17.88
C LYS A 164 -0.64 2.94 -17.31
N SER A 165 -1.45 2.01 -16.79
CA SER A 165 -2.76 2.34 -16.23
C SER A 165 -3.14 1.38 -15.11
N ARG A 166 -3.50 1.94 -13.95
CA ARG A 166 -4.05 1.20 -12.79
C ARG A 166 -5.34 0.42 -13.10
N TYR A 167 -6.00 0.75 -14.22
CA TYR A 167 -7.23 0.10 -14.64
C TYR A 167 -7.02 -1.13 -15.53
N LYS A 168 -5.78 -1.50 -15.87
CA LYS A 168 -5.46 -2.76 -16.57
C LYS A 168 -5.42 -3.93 -15.59
N ARG A 169 -6.57 -4.20 -14.96
CA ARG A 169 -6.71 -5.11 -13.82
C ARG A 169 -6.25 -6.53 -14.12
N ASP A 170 -6.56 -7.08 -15.31
CA ASP A 170 -6.16 -8.44 -15.69
C ASP A 170 -4.63 -8.58 -15.77
N ALA A 171 -3.96 -7.63 -16.41
CA ALA A 171 -2.49 -7.62 -16.50
C ALA A 171 -1.84 -7.45 -15.12
N ILE A 172 -2.36 -6.54 -14.31
CA ILE A 172 -1.87 -6.28 -12.94
C ILE A 172 -2.06 -7.53 -12.06
N GLY A 173 -3.25 -8.15 -12.09
CA GLY A 173 -3.53 -9.37 -11.33
C GLY A 173 -2.59 -10.52 -11.68
N CYS A 174 -2.36 -10.74 -12.99
CA CYS A 174 -1.40 -11.73 -13.47
C CYS A 174 0.04 -11.43 -13.04
N GLN A 175 0.47 -10.16 -13.07
CA GLN A 175 1.81 -9.77 -12.62
C GLN A 175 1.98 -9.99 -11.12
N ILE A 176 1.03 -9.57 -10.28
CA ILE A 176 1.08 -9.77 -8.83
C ILE A 176 1.15 -11.28 -8.49
N ALA A 177 0.32 -12.10 -9.14
CA ALA A 177 0.39 -13.56 -8.96
C ALA A 177 1.74 -14.14 -9.42
N SER A 178 2.28 -13.64 -10.54
CA SER A 178 3.57 -14.04 -11.09
C SER A 178 4.77 -13.58 -10.24
N GLN A 179 4.61 -12.55 -9.39
CA GLN A 179 5.63 -12.19 -8.40
C GLN A 179 5.87 -13.30 -7.37
N ASN A 180 4.97 -14.26 -7.25
CA ASN A 180 5.12 -15.39 -6.32
C ASN A 180 5.38 -14.92 -4.89
N LEU A 181 4.50 -14.05 -4.39
CA LEU A 181 4.53 -13.53 -3.03
C LEU A 181 4.31 -14.67 -2.02
N ASP A 182 4.99 -14.60 -0.88
CA ASP A 182 4.73 -15.55 0.21
C ASP A 182 3.33 -15.35 0.80
N LEU A 183 2.89 -14.08 0.97
CA LEU A 183 1.58 -13.77 1.54
C LEU A 183 0.88 -12.66 0.78
N LEU A 184 -0.46 -12.80 0.61
CA LEU A 184 -1.35 -11.71 0.25
C LEU A 184 -2.69 -11.88 0.96
N TYR A 185 -3.11 -10.85 1.72
CA TYR A 185 -4.40 -10.83 2.42
C TYR A 185 -5.18 -9.57 2.06
N GLY A 186 -6.48 -9.70 1.75
CA GLY A 186 -7.32 -8.55 1.40
C GLY A 186 -8.64 -8.93 0.75
N GLY A 187 -9.15 -8.06 -0.11
CA GLY A 187 -10.32 -8.24 -0.97
C GLY A 187 -9.95 -8.55 -2.41
N GLY A 188 -10.98 -8.64 -3.29
CA GLY A 188 -10.79 -8.74 -4.74
C GLY A 188 -11.04 -10.12 -5.33
N ARG A 189 -11.92 -10.96 -4.74
CA ARG A 189 -12.26 -12.29 -5.26
C ARG A 189 -12.77 -12.25 -6.69
N SER A 190 -13.53 -11.22 -7.07
CA SER A 190 -14.05 -11.03 -8.44
C SER A 190 -12.95 -10.86 -9.49
N TYR A 191 -11.71 -10.54 -9.08
CA TYR A 191 -10.55 -10.36 -9.95
C TYR A 191 -9.61 -11.57 -9.98
N LEU A 192 -9.95 -12.65 -9.29
CA LEU A 192 -9.23 -13.93 -9.38
C LEU A 192 -9.65 -14.66 -10.67
N SER A 193 -9.14 -14.20 -11.82
CA SER A 193 -9.36 -14.84 -13.11
C SER A 193 -8.80 -16.27 -13.13
N ASP A 194 -9.22 -17.08 -14.13
CA ASP A 194 -8.67 -18.44 -14.32
C ASP A 194 -7.14 -18.41 -14.48
N ASP A 195 -6.62 -17.40 -15.15
CA ASP A 195 -5.17 -17.18 -15.31
C ASP A 195 -4.48 -16.93 -13.95
N VAL A 196 -5.03 -16.05 -13.12
CA VAL A 196 -4.48 -15.76 -11.77
C VAL A 196 -4.54 -17.04 -10.92
N ARG A 197 -5.65 -17.75 -10.89
CA ARG A 197 -5.81 -19.02 -10.16
C ARG A 197 -4.81 -20.08 -10.64
N GLY A 198 -4.63 -20.17 -11.97
CA GLY A 198 -3.65 -21.08 -12.58
C GLY A 198 -2.23 -20.78 -12.13
N ILE A 199 -1.81 -19.50 -12.14
CA ILE A 199 -0.47 -19.07 -11.69
C ILE A 199 -0.28 -19.39 -10.20
N LEU A 200 -1.26 -19.10 -9.35
CA LEU A 200 -1.18 -19.40 -7.90
C LEU A 200 -1.04 -20.91 -7.65
N ALA A 201 -1.82 -21.73 -8.36
CA ALA A 201 -1.75 -23.19 -8.26
C ALA A 201 -0.39 -23.73 -8.72
N GLU A 202 0.15 -23.24 -9.83
CA GLU A 202 1.50 -23.60 -10.33
C GLU A 202 2.60 -23.22 -9.34
N ASN A 203 2.46 -22.07 -8.67
CA ASN A 203 3.38 -21.60 -7.65
C ASN A 203 3.26 -22.37 -6.30
N GLY A 204 2.26 -23.25 -6.17
CA GLY A 204 1.96 -23.96 -4.92
C GLY A 204 1.45 -23.02 -3.81
N THR A 205 0.73 -21.97 -4.17
CA THR A 205 0.13 -21.03 -3.22
C THR A 205 -1.22 -21.54 -2.75
N THR A 206 -1.44 -21.62 -1.46
CA THR A 206 -2.74 -21.93 -0.86
C THR A 206 -3.65 -20.72 -0.98
N LEU A 207 -4.74 -20.85 -1.73
CA LEU A 207 -5.76 -19.82 -1.89
C LEU A 207 -6.92 -20.09 -0.94
N ILE A 208 -7.21 -19.13 -0.07
CA ILE A 208 -8.32 -19.14 0.90
C ILE A 208 -9.30 -18.06 0.50
N GLU A 209 -10.57 -18.42 0.32
CA GLU A 209 -11.61 -17.50 -0.13
C GLU A 209 -12.77 -17.48 0.86
N ASP A 210 -13.06 -16.31 1.43
CA ASP A 210 -14.19 -16.04 2.35
C ASP A 210 -14.32 -17.10 3.48
N ASP A 211 -13.20 -17.56 4.01
CA ASP A 211 -13.12 -18.57 5.06
C ASP A 211 -12.15 -18.14 6.17
N LEU A 212 -12.71 -17.48 7.19
CA LEU A 212 -11.93 -16.96 8.32
C LEU A 212 -11.29 -18.07 9.17
N ASP A 213 -11.97 -19.21 9.33
CA ASP A 213 -11.43 -20.31 10.12
C ASP A 213 -10.30 -21.01 9.39
N ALA A 214 -10.41 -21.23 8.08
CA ALA A 214 -9.33 -21.73 7.25
C ALA A 214 -8.14 -20.75 7.25
N PHE A 215 -8.39 -19.44 7.15
CA PHE A 215 -7.35 -18.42 7.27
C PHE A 215 -6.61 -18.53 8.60
N ARG A 216 -7.33 -18.58 9.71
CA ARG A 216 -6.74 -18.67 11.05
C ARG A 216 -5.89 -19.94 11.22
N ALA A 217 -6.37 -21.06 10.68
CA ALA A 217 -5.72 -22.38 10.79
C ALA A 217 -4.55 -22.57 9.83
N CYS A 218 -4.50 -21.86 8.69
CA CYS A 218 -3.48 -22.06 7.67
C CYS A 218 -2.08 -21.65 8.16
N GLU A 219 -1.12 -22.56 8.05
CA GLU A 219 0.30 -22.36 8.36
C GLU A 219 1.21 -22.54 7.15
N ASP A 220 0.63 -22.68 5.94
CA ASP A 220 1.38 -22.83 4.71
C ASP A 220 2.29 -21.61 4.47
N PRO A 221 3.50 -21.83 3.96
CA PRO A 221 4.48 -20.76 3.78
C PRO A 221 4.08 -19.76 2.67
N ARG A 222 3.23 -20.21 1.73
CA ARG A 222 2.66 -19.37 0.68
C ARG A 222 1.14 -19.44 0.74
N GLN A 223 0.52 -18.30 1.01
CA GLN A 223 -0.93 -18.24 1.16
C GLN A 223 -1.49 -16.90 0.72
N TRP A 224 -2.57 -16.96 -0.03
CA TRP A 224 -3.43 -15.82 -0.33
C TRP A 224 -4.77 -16.02 0.37
N ALA A 225 -5.26 -15.00 1.07
CA ALA A 225 -6.57 -15.02 1.73
C ALA A 225 -7.38 -13.80 1.28
N ILE A 226 -8.48 -14.07 0.59
CA ILE A 226 -9.34 -13.06 -0.04
C ILE A 226 -10.73 -13.16 0.57
N PHE A 227 -11.17 -12.11 1.30
CA PHE A 227 -12.37 -12.12 2.13
C PHE A 227 -13.59 -11.47 1.50
N ALA A 228 -13.43 -10.69 0.44
CA ALA A 228 -14.52 -9.95 -0.20
C ALA A 228 -14.44 -10.04 -1.72
N ASP A 229 -15.58 -9.86 -2.40
CA ASP A 229 -15.65 -9.84 -3.87
C ASP A 229 -14.86 -8.67 -4.46
N THR A 230 -14.98 -7.50 -3.86
CA THR A 230 -14.23 -6.28 -4.14
C THR A 230 -13.46 -5.89 -2.89
N ASP A 231 -13.85 -4.80 -2.23
CA ASP A 231 -13.21 -4.32 -1.00
C ASP A 231 -13.81 -4.98 0.23
N MET A 232 -12.99 -5.15 1.28
CA MET A 232 -13.47 -5.54 2.60
C MET A 232 -14.39 -4.46 3.18
N ARG A 233 -15.19 -4.81 4.18
CA ARG A 233 -16.06 -3.84 4.86
C ARG A 233 -15.24 -2.74 5.57
N PHE A 234 -15.84 -1.57 5.76
CA PHE A 234 -15.31 -0.59 6.71
C PHE A 234 -15.24 -1.20 8.10
N GLU A 235 -14.27 -0.79 8.91
CA GLU A 235 -14.11 -1.35 10.26
C GLU A 235 -15.38 -1.21 11.11
N ILE A 236 -16.13 -0.11 10.94
CA ILE A 236 -17.40 0.10 11.65
C ILE A 236 -18.49 -0.89 11.22
N ASP A 237 -18.43 -1.44 10.03
CA ASP A 237 -19.41 -2.37 9.46
C ASP A 237 -18.94 -3.82 9.47
N ARG A 238 -17.70 -4.05 9.89
CA ARG A 238 -17.06 -5.38 9.83
C ARG A 238 -17.73 -6.39 10.76
N ASP A 239 -18.14 -7.51 10.21
CA ASP A 239 -18.54 -8.70 10.96
C ASP A 239 -17.29 -9.51 11.36
N SER A 240 -16.86 -9.41 12.59
CA SER A 240 -15.68 -10.10 13.12
C SER A 240 -15.78 -11.63 13.13
N THR A 241 -16.94 -12.19 12.82
CA THR A 241 -17.14 -13.65 12.65
C THR A 241 -16.88 -14.10 11.21
N ARG A 242 -16.78 -13.17 10.26
CA ARG A 242 -16.59 -13.43 8.83
C ARG A 242 -15.31 -12.82 8.27
N GLU A 243 -14.99 -11.60 8.66
CA GLU A 243 -13.82 -10.86 8.18
C GLU A 243 -12.81 -10.62 9.30
N PRO A 244 -11.50 -10.86 9.08
CA PRO A 244 -10.46 -10.49 10.03
C PRO A 244 -10.28 -8.97 10.07
N SER A 245 -9.79 -8.43 11.18
CA SER A 245 -9.34 -7.04 11.21
C SER A 245 -7.99 -6.88 10.50
N LEU A 246 -7.66 -5.63 10.11
CA LEU A 246 -6.34 -5.31 9.55
C LEU A 246 -5.22 -5.70 10.52
N ALA A 247 -5.40 -5.48 11.82
CA ALA A 247 -4.45 -5.89 12.86
C ALA A 247 -4.29 -7.42 12.93
N GLU A 248 -5.37 -8.20 12.83
CA GLU A 248 -5.31 -9.68 12.83
C GLU A 248 -4.54 -10.20 11.60
N MET A 249 -4.83 -9.67 10.40
CA MET A 249 -4.12 -10.02 9.18
C MET A 249 -2.63 -9.68 9.28
N THR A 250 -2.32 -8.47 9.78
CA THR A 250 -0.95 -7.98 9.97
C THR A 250 -0.16 -8.84 10.95
N ALA A 251 -0.73 -9.16 12.11
CA ALA A 251 -0.10 -10.03 13.10
C ALA A 251 0.19 -11.43 12.55
N LYS A 252 -0.73 -12.00 11.75
CA LYS A 252 -0.51 -13.28 11.07
C LYS A 252 0.61 -13.18 10.03
N ALA A 253 0.61 -12.13 9.20
CA ALA A 253 1.66 -11.91 8.20
C ALA A 253 3.05 -11.82 8.84
N LEU A 254 3.20 -11.05 9.92
CA LEU A 254 4.46 -10.94 10.67
C LEU A 254 4.95 -12.30 11.18
N ARG A 255 4.06 -13.12 11.78
CA ARG A 255 4.41 -14.46 12.27
C ARG A 255 4.90 -15.39 11.15
N GLN A 256 4.28 -15.31 9.99
CA GLN A 256 4.64 -16.19 8.86
C GLN A 256 5.93 -15.73 8.19
N LEU A 257 6.04 -14.47 7.82
CA LEU A 257 7.19 -13.93 7.10
C LEU A 257 8.49 -13.96 7.93
N SER A 258 8.39 -13.78 9.25
CA SER A 258 9.54 -13.83 10.16
C SER A 258 10.19 -15.22 10.29
N LYS A 259 9.58 -16.28 9.75
CA LYS A 259 10.19 -17.61 9.66
C LYS A 259 11.40 -17.63 8.70
N ASN A 260 11.48 -16.69 7.76
CA ASN A 260 12.63 -16.56 6.85
C ASN A 260 13.81 -15.88 7.55
N ARG A 261 14.91 -16.59 7.70
CA ARG A 261 16.13 -16.07 8.36
C ARG A 261 16.84 -14.96 7.58
N LYS A 262 16.56 -14.82 6.27
CA LYS A 262 17.06 -13.69 5.46
C LYS A 262 16.28 -12.41 5.71
N GLY A 263 15.16 -12.49 6.45
CA GLY A 263 14.25 -11.40 6.71
C GLY A 263 13.10 -11.31 5.71
N PHE A 264 12.36 -10.20 5.77
CA PHE A 264 11.18 -10.01 4.94
C PHE A 264 10.93 -8.54 4.58
N PHE A 265 10.12 -8.35 3.55
CA PHE A 265 9.42 -7.12 3.22
C PHE A 265 7.91 -7.34 3.40
N LEU A 266 7.24 -6.42 4.08
CA LEU A 266 5.80 -6.42 4.27
C LEU A 266 5.23 -5.03 3.98
N MET A 267 4.23 -4.95 3.09
CA MET A 267 3.38 -3.79 2.92
C MET A 267 2.05 -4.04 3.63
N VAL A 268 1.61 -3.08 4.45
CA VAL A 268 0.31 -3.09 5.12
C VAL A 268 -0.42 -1.80 4.78
N GLU A 269 -1.68 -1.89 4.38
CA GLU A 269 -2.44 -0.72 3.98
C GLU A 269 -3.80 -0.65 4.68
N GLY A 270 -4.03 0.49 5.35
CA GLY A 270 -5.35 0.92 5.78
C GLY A 270 -6.04 1.66 4.64
N SER A 271 -6.50 0.93 3.65
CA SER A 271 -6.92 1.46 2.34
C SER A 271 -8.22 2.24 2.39
N LYS A 272 -9.13 1.87 3.31
CA LYS A 272 -10.51 2.39 3.34
C LYS A 272 -10.64 3.79 3.94
N VAL A 273 -9.57 4.34 4.51
CA VAL A 273 -9.55 5.71 5.05
C VAL A 273 -9.78 6.71 3.92
N ASP A 274 -9.17 6.50 2.75
CA ASP A 274 -9.37 7.30 1.55
C ASP A 274 -10.82 7.26 1.05
N TYR A 275 -11.43 6.08 0.96
CA TYR A 275 -12.82 5.92 0.54
C TYR A 275 -13.78 6.69 1.44
N ALA A 276 -13.60 6.59 2.75
CA ALA A 276 -14.41 7.33 3.72
C ALA A 276 -14.19 8.84 3.62
N ALA A 277 -12.95 9.27 3.32
CA ALA A 277 -12.61 10.67 3.11
C ALA A 277 -13.28 11.21 1.86
N HIS A 278 -13.21 10.52 0.72
CA HIS A 278 -13.89 10.89 -0.52
C HIS A 278 -15.40 11.09 -0.33
N ALA A 279 -16.03 10.21 0.44
CA ALA A 279 -17.46 10.30 0.75
C ALA A 279 -17.79 11.34 1.82
N ASN A 280 -16.79 11.92 2.51
CA ASN A 280 -16.97 12.76 3.70
C ASN A 280 -17.75 12.04 4.83
N ASP A 281 -17.51 10.73 4.98
CA ASP A 281 -18.12 9.90 6.01
C ASP A 281 -17.27 9.95 7.28
N PRO A 282 -17.67 10.69 8.33
CA PRO A 282 -16.83 10.88 9.51
C PRO A 282 -16.70 9.63 10.37
N ALA A 283 -17.68 8.73 10.33
CA ALA A 283 -17.68 7.52 11.16
C ALA A 283 -16.73 6.46 10.58
N ALA A 284 -16.87 6.14 9.31
CA ALA A 284 -15.98 5.23 8.61
C ALA A 284 -14.54 5.76 8.65
N HIS A 285 -14.30 7.04 8.30
CA HIS A 285 -12.98 7.65 8.28
C HIS A 285 -12.23 7.48 9.62
N ILE A 286 -12.88 7.80 10.75
CA ILE A 286 -12.24 7.70 12.06
C ILE A 286 -12.01 6.24 12.46
N LYS A 287 -12.98 5.35 12.22
CA LYS A 287 -12.88 3.96 12.64
C LYS A 287 -11.84 3.19 11.85
N ASP A 288 -11.75 3.40 10.54
CA ASP A 288 -10.71 2.79 9.71
C ASP A 288 -9.31 3.34 10.02
N LEU A 289 -9.18 4.65 10.31
CA LEU A 289 -7.91 5.22 10.77
C LEU A 289 -7.47 4.63 12.13
N LEU A 290 -8.39 4.39 13.06
CA LEU A 290 -8.06 3.75 14.33
C LEU A 290 -7.72 2.26 14.15
N ALA A 291 -8.40 1.54 13.28
CA ALA A 291 -8.07 0.16 12.92
C ALA A 291 -6.68 0.04 12.26
N PHE A 292 -6.31 1.04 11.45
CA PHE A 292 -4.94 1.14 10.94
C PHE A 292 -3.92 1.35 12.07
N ASP A 293 -4.20 2.25 13.03
CA ASP A 293 -3.31 2.48 14.17
C ASP A 293 -3.17 1.24 15.08
N ASP A 294 -4.20 0.41 15.16
CA ASP A 294 -4.11 -0.90 15.85
C ASP A 294 -3.14 -1.85 15.10
N ALA A 295 -3.18 -1.89 13.77
CA ALA A 295 -2.21 -2.65 12.98
C ALA A 295 -0.78 -2.09 13.12
N VAL A 296 -0.63 -0.77 13.19
CA VAL A 296 0.65 -0.13 13.53
C VAL A 296 1.15 -0.62 14.89
N GLY A 297 0.27 -0.74 15.88
CA GLY A 297 0.59 -1.29 17.21
C GLY A 297 1.20 -2.68 17.12
N GLU A 298 0.59 -3.61 16.36
CA GLU A 298 1.10 -4.97 16.14
C GLU A 298 2.50 -4.97 15.51
N VAL A 299 2.73 -4.14 14.48
CA VAL A 299 4.03 -4.06 13.80
C VAL A 299 5.10 -3.47 14.72
N LEU A 300 4.79 -2.41 15.47
CA LEU A 300 5.75 -1.78 16.39
C LEU A 300 6.11 -2.68 17.57
N ASP A 301 5.14 -3.44 18.08
CA ASP A 301 5.38 -4.44 19.12
C ASP A 301 6.29 -5.57 18.62
N PHE A 302 6.05 -6.06 17.41
CA PHE A 302 6.93 -7.01 16.75
C PHE A 302 8.34 -6.42 16.58
N ALA A 303 8.45 -5.23 15.97
CA ALA A 303 9.73 -4.61 15.64
C ALA A 303 10.60 -4.34 16.88
N ARG A 304 9.98 -3.90 18.00
CA ARG A 304 10.69 -3.70 19.28
C ARG A 304 11.22 -5.00 19.87
N LYS A 305 10.46 -6.09 19.76
CA LYS A 305 10.87 -7.43 20.25
C LYS A 305 11.95 -8.06 19.38
N ASP A 306 11.82 -7.90 18.06
CA ASP A 306 12.74 -8.44 17.07
C ASP A 306 14.09 -7.70 17.06
N GLY A 307 14.07 -6.37 17.20
CA GLY A 307 15.28 -5.53 17.23
C GLY A 307 16.04 -5.43 15.90
N ASN A 308 15.48 -5.98 14.81
CA ASN A 308 16.07 -6.02 13.47
C ASN A 308 15.05 -5.67 12.36
N THR A 309 14.02 -4.93 12.72
CA THR A 309 12.93 -4.50 11.82
C THR A 309 12.88 -2.98 11.77
N THR A 310 12.88 -2.42 10.56
CA THR A 310 12.55 -1.02 10.30
C THR A 310 11.09 -0.92 9.91
N VAL A 311 10.39 0.08 10.45
CA VAL A 311 8.97 0.34 10.20
C VAL A 311 8.80 1.76 9.70
N ILE A 312 8.17 1.92 8.53
CA ILE A 312 7.84 3.21 7.93
C ILE A 312 6.32 3.34 7.93
N ILE A 313 5.80 4.49 8.38
CA ILE A 313 4.35 4.74 8.52
C ILE A 313 4.07 6.11 7.91
N LEU A 314 3.24 6.16 6.87
CA LEU A 314 2.89 7.39 6.18
C LEU A 314 1.60 7.22 5.37
N PRO A 315 0.90 8.33 4.99
CA PRO A 315 -0.06 8.32 3.89
C PRO A 315 0.65 8.37 2.54
N ASP A 316 -0.07 7.96 1.50
CA ASP A 316 0.34 8.20 0.11
C ASP A 316 -0.05 9.61 -0.37
N HIS A 317 -1.16 10.14 0.08
CA HIS A 317 -1.64 11.52 -0.13
C HIS A 317 -2.63 11.90 0.96
N GLY A 318 -3.05 13.16 0.98
CA GLY A 318 -4.21 13.60 1.74
C GLY A 318 -5.48 13.52 0.88
N THR A 319 -6.63 13.32 1.54
CA THR A 319 -7.95 13.32 0.90
C THR A 319 -8.95 14.09 1.74
N ALA A 320 -9.75 14.91 1.07
CA ALA A 320 -10.87 15.69 1.62
C ALA A 320 -10.51 16.70 2.72
N GLY A 321 -9.32 16.67 3.32
CA GLY A 321 -8.90 17.62 4.34
C GLY A 321 -9.82 17.63 5.57
N MET A 322 -10.03 16.45 6.18
CA MET A 322 -10.84 16.31 7.39
C MET A 322 -10.31 17.19 8.53
N THR A 323 -11.16 17.93 9.19
CA THR A 323 -10.78 18.75 10.35
C THR A 323 -11.87 18.75 11.41
N ARG A 324 -11.47 18.96 12.67
CA ARG A 324 -12.39 19.27 13.75
C ARG A 324 -12.50 20.78 13.93
N GLY A 325 -13.73 21.30 13.99
CA GLY A 325 -13.99 22.73 14.05
C GLY A 325 -14.57 23.21 12.74
N SER A 326 -15.72 22.64 12.35
CA SER A 326 -16.51 23.13 11.23
C SER A 326 -17.13 24.51 11.53
N GLY A 327 -17.55 25.24 10.50
CA GLY A 327 -18.27 26.51 10.66
C GLY A 327 -19.58 26.42 11.45
N ARG A 328 -20.02 25.19 11.80
CA ARG A 328 -21.20 24.93 12.63
C ARG A 328 -20.90 24.97 14.14
N LEU A 329 -19.63 24.92 14.52
CA LEU A 329 -19.22 24.90 15.93
C LEU A 329 -19.02 26.33 16.45
N GLU A 330 -20.08 26.89 17.02
CA GLU A 330 -20.03 28.18 17.71
C GLU A 330 -19.61 28.01 19.18
N TYR A 331 -18.98 29.03 19.74
CA TYR A 331 -18.57 29.11 21.15
C TYR A 331 -17.78 27.88 21.62
N TYR A 332 -16.88 27.36 20.77
CA TYR A 332 -16.14 26.14 21.00
C TYR A 332 -15.41 26.08 22.36
N ALA A 333 -14.92 27.20 22.87
CA ALA A 333 -14.20 27.27 24.14
C ALA A 333 -15.08 26.98 25.37
N ALA A 334 -16.40 27.13 25.25
CA ALA A 334 -17.36 26.91 26.31
C ALA A 334 -18.02 25.52 26.26
N LYS A 335 -17.77 24.75 25.20
CA LYS A 335 -18.39 23.43 25.00
C LYS A 335 -17.59 22.31 25.66
N PRO A 336 -18.25 21.37 26.35
CA PRO A 336 -17.59 20.16 26.85
C PRO A 336 -17.08 19.31 25.68
N LEU A 337 -16.00 18.57 25.92
CA LEU A 337 -15.29 17.82 24.89
C LEU A 337 -16.18 16.88 24.04
N PRO A 338 -17.14 16.11 24.58
CA PRO A 338 -18.01 15.26 23.77
C PRO A 338 -18.84 16.03 22.74
N GLU A 339 -19.29 17.24 23.05
CA GLU A 339 -20.06 18.07 22.13
C GLU A 339 -19.26 18.53 20.89
N HIS A 340 -17.92 18.48 20.96
CA HIS A 340 -17.08 18.77 19.79
C HIS A 340 -17.18 17.73 18.68
N PHE A 341 -17.69 16.54 18.98
CA PHE A 341 -17.90 15.48 18.00
C PHE A 341 -19.35 15.33 17.57
N GLY A 342 -20.30 15.93 18.32
CA GLY A 342 -21.73 15.75 18.08
C GLY A 342 -22.16 14.30 18.30
N PRO A 343 -23.11 13.77 17.52
CA PRO A 343 -23.67 12.44 17.72
C PRO A 343 -22.79 11.28 17.25
N ILE A 344 -21.57 11.50 16.76
CA ILE A 344 -20.73 10.48 16.11
C ILE A 344 -20.47 9.25 16.99
N ALA A 345 -20.46 9.43 18.32
CA ALA A 345 -20.35 8.32 19.28
C ALA A 345 -21.49 7.30 19.18
N GLY A 346 -22.63 7.72 18.66
CA GLY A 346 -23.82 6.88 18.45
C GLY A 346 -23.88 6.24 17.06
N TYR A 347 -22.97 6.58 16.16
CA TYR A 347 -22.94 6.01 14.82
C TYR A 347 -22.44 4.55 14.88
N LYS A 348 -23.23 3.65 14.29
CA LYS A 348 -22.99 2.20 14.33
C LYS A 348 -22.73 1.63 12.92
N ALA A 349 -22.78 2.47 11.88
CA ALA A 349 -22.60 2.06 10.49
C ALA A 349 -22.01 3.19 9.67
N SER A 350 -21.35 2.84 8.57
CA SER A 350 -20.97 3.78 7.53
C SER A 350 -22.18 4.24 6.72
N ALA A 351 -22.02 5.35 5.98
CA ALA A 351 -23.04 5.77 5.03
C ALA A 351 -23.23 4.75 3.89
N GLN A 352 -22.19 3.99 3.54
CA GLN A 352 -22.28 2.90 2.58
C GLN A 352 -23.23 1.82 3.07
N TYR A 353 -23.00 1.27 4.27
CA TYR A 353 -23.86 0.21 4.81
C TYR A 353 -25.29 0.69 5.07
N LEU A 354 -25.46 1.92 5.54
CA LEU A 354 -26.78 2.53 5.68
C LEU A 354 -27.54 2.60 4.36
N SER A 355 -26.84 2.91 3.27
CA SER A 355 -27.48 2.93 1.94
C SER A 355 -28.00 1.54 1.52
N GLU A 356 -27.26 0.48 1.82
CA GLU A 356 -27.69 -0.91 1.59
C GLU A 356 -28.97 -1.22 2.36
N LEU A 357 -29.02 -0.87 3.64
CA LEU A 357 -30.19 -1.08 4.51
C LEU A 357 -31.41 -0.29 4.00
N ILE A 358 -31.24 1.01 3.70
CA ILE A 358 -32.32 1.87 3.21
C ILE A 358 -32.82 1.38 1.85
N MET A 359 -31.93 0.98 0.96
CA MET A 359 -32.30 0.46 -0.36
C MET A 359 -33.17 -0.80 -0.25
N ALA A 360 -32.85 -1.69 0.68
CA ALA A 360 -33.58 -2.95 0.90
C ALA A 360 -34.91 -2.77 1.67
N ALA A 361 -35.06 -1.70 2.45
CA ALA A 361 -36.20 -1.49 3.34
C ALA A 361 -37.41 -0.84 2.65
N PRO A 362 -38.66 -0.99 3.18
CA PRO A 362 -39.79 -0.12 2.83
C PRO A 362 -39.54 1.36 3.11
N ALA A 363 -40.21 2.25 2.38
CA ALA A 363 -40.02 3.70 2.53
C ALA A 363 -40.33 4.20 3.94
N GLU A 364 -41.36 3.65 4.60
CA GLU A 364 -41.78 3.98 5.95
C GLU A 364 -40.74 3.64 7.03
N ASP A 365 -39.76 2.76 6.74
CA ASP A 365 -38.74 2.32 7.72
C ASP A 365 -37.49 3.21 7.71
N VAL A 366 -37.32 4.09 6.72
CA VAL A 366 -36.09 4.89 6.54
C VAL A 366 -35.73 5.71 7.79
N ARG A 367 -36.73 6.36 8.43
CA ARG A 367 -36.50 7.09 9.69
C ARG A 367 -36.04 6.21 10.82
N GLY A 368 -36.64 5.00 10.91
CA GLY A 368 -36.28 3.98 11.90
C GLY A 368 -34.84 3.55 11.76
N ILE A 369 -34.40 3.26 10.55
CA ILE A 369 -33.02 2.86 10.22
C ILE A 369 -32.04 3.97 10.60
N VAL A 370 -32.24 5.21 10.16
CA VAL A 370 -31.34 6.33 10.47
C VAL A 370 -31.26 6.57 12.00
N ARG A 371 -32.41 6.49 12.70
CA ARG A 371 -32.43 6.60 14.15
C ARG A 371 -31.65 5.48 14.85
N GLU A 372 -31.84 4.24 14.42
CA GLU A 372 -31.22 3.06 15.03
C GLU A 372 -29.70 3.05 14.86
N TYR A 373 -29.22 3.40 13.65
CA TYR A 373 -27.79 3.30 13.31
C TYR A 373 -27.00 4.60 13.53
N CYS A 374 -27.65 5.76 13.52
CA CYS A 374 -26.98 7.04 13.73
C CYS A 374 -27.45 7.81 14.97
N GLY A 375 -28.55 7.40 15.61
CA GLY A 375 -29.15 8.19 16.70
C GLY A 375 -29.67 9.56 16.23
N ILE A 376 -29.92 9.73 14.93
CA ILE A 376 -30.35 10.99 14.29
C ILE A 376 -31.85 10.95 14.05
N GLU A 377 -32.55 12.00 14.50
CA GLU A 377 -33.94 12.28 14.07
C GLU A 377 -33.88 13.13 12.80
N ILE A 378 -34.41 12.59 11.69
CA ILE A 378 -34.47 13.29 10.41
C ILE A 378 -35.80 14.00 10.22
N SER A 379 -35.76 15.16 9.55
CA SER A 379 -36.95 15.92 9.16
C SER A 379 -37.72 15.23 8.01
N ALA A 380 -38.93 15.74 7.69
CA ALA A 380 -39.67 15.24 6.55
C ALA A 380 -38.97 15.52 5.21
N GLU A 381 -38.26 16.66 5.14
CA GLU A 381 -37.50 17.08 3.96
C GLU A 381 -36.27 16.15 3.78
N GLU A 382 -35.57 15.82 4.88
CA GLU A 382 -34.42 14.92 4.84
C GLU A 382 -34.85 13.50 4.45
N GLU A 383 -35.95 13.00 5.01
CA GLU A 383 -36.54 11.72 4.60
C GLU A 383 -36.90 11.71 3.10
N ALA A 384 -37.58 12.75 2.63
CA ALA A 384 -37.95 12.87 1.22
C ALA A 384 -36.70 12.88 0.33
N LEU A 385 -35.60 13.56 0.74
CA LEU A 385 -34.34 13.57 0.03
C LEU A 385 -33.69 12.18 -0.05
N LEU A 386 -33.67 11.41 1.05
CA LEU A 386 -33.13 10.04 1.04
C LEU A 386 -33.98 9.12 0.15
N LEU A 387 -35.33 9.25 0.19
CA LEU A 387 -36.24 8.49 -0.64
C LEU A 387 -36.13 8.83 -2.14
N GLU A 388 -35.89 10.11 -2.48
CA GLU A 388 -35.63 10.54 -3.85
C GLU A 388 -34.42 9.84 -4.45
N HIS A 389 -33.37 9.63 -3.65
CA HIS A 389 -32.12 9.02 -4.08
C HIS A 389 -32.02 7.51 -3.76
N LYS A 390 -33.08 6.88 -3.21
CA LYS A 390 -33.07 5.51 -2.71
C LYS A 390 -32.48 4.47 -3.67
N ASN A 391 -32.73 4.62 -4.97
CA ASN A 391 -32.25 3.69 -6.00
C ASN A 391 -31.05 4.27 -6.77
N ASN A 392 -30.50 5.41 -6.36
CA ASN A 392 -29.32 6.01 -6.97
C ASN A 392 -28.11 5.74 -6.05
N VAL A 393 -27.48 4.59 -6.24
CA VAL A 393 -26.29 4.15 -5.50
C VAL A 393 -25.10 4.03 -6.45
N THR A 394 -23.91 4.21 -5.95
CA THR A 394 -22.67 3.98 -6.69
C THR A 394 -22.01 2.69 -6.22
N GLU A 395 -21.38 1.96 -7.14
CA GLU A 395 -20.52 0.82 -6.80
C GLU A 395 -19.16 1.31 -6.28
N ASP A 396 -18.71 2.48 -6.75
CA ASP A 396 -17.48 3.12 -6.33
C ASP A 396 -17.74 4.20 -5.28
N TYR A 397 -17.55 3.87 -4.00
CA TYR A 397 -17.80 4.76 -2.88
C TYR A 397 -16.96 6.04 -2.90
N MET A 398 -15.81 6.05 -3.56
CA MET A 398 -14.99 7.25 -3.75
C MET A 398 -15.72 8.32 -4.58
N THR A 399 -16.67 7.92 -5.42
CA THR A 399 -17.47 8.85 -6.26
C THR A 399 -18.78 9.29 -5.62
N ALA A 400 -19.08 8.88 -4.39
CA ALA A 400 -20.38 9.10 -3.73
C ALA A 400 -20.81 10.57 -3.65
N LEU A 401 -19.88 11.52 -3.64
CA LEU A 401 -20.19 12.97 -3.62
C LEU A 401 -20.27 13.62 -5.01
N TYR A 402 -19.79 12.98 -6.07
CA TYR A 402 -19.77 13.59 -7.42
C TYR A 402 -21.14 13.60 -8.06
N ASP A 403 -21.90 12.53 -7.85
CA ASP A 403 -23.30 12.43 -8.24
C ASP A 403 -24.19 12.46 -6.99
N PRO A 404 -25.46 12.86 -7.09
CA PRO A 404 -26.37 12.87 -5.94
C PRO A 404 -26.80 11.46 -5.55
N THR A 405 -25.86 10.62 -5.08
CA THR A 405 -26.11 9.25 -4.66
C THR A 405 -26.73 9.17 -3.26
N LEU A 406 -27.39 8.06 -2.96
CA LEU A 406 -27.92 7.80 -1.62
C LEU A 406 -26.80 7.81 -0.57
N GLN A 407 -25.68 7.14 -0.86
CA GLN A 407 -24.50 7.12 0.03
C GLN A 407 -24.01 8.53 0.35
N GLY A 408 -23.84 9.36 -0.68
CA GLY A 408 -23.40 10.75 -0.52
C GLY A 408 -24.39 11.60 0.29
N LYS A 409 -25.70 11.39 0.12
CA LYS A 409 -26.72 12.09 0.92
C LYS A 409 -26.70 11.67 2.39
N ILE A 410 -26.51 10.38 2.65
CA ILE A 410 -26.38 9.86 4.02
C ILE A 410 -25.10 10.40 4.66
N ALA A 411 -23.95 10.36 3.96
CA ALA A 411 -22.68 10.89 4.48
C ALA A 411 -22.79 12.40 4.79
N GLN A 412 -23.43 13.18 3.92
CA GLN A 412 -23.71 14.60 4.16
C GLN A 412 -24.61 14.82 5.38
N LEU A 413 -25.64 13.99 5.56
CA LEU A 413 -26.51 14.03 6.74
C LEU A 413 -25.71 13.74 8.01
N MET A 414 -24.94 12.66 8.03
CA MET A 414 -24.10 12.25 9.17
C MET A 414 -23.06 13.33 9.51
N SER A 415 -22.28 13.77 8.52
CA SER A 415 -21.28 14.83 8.66
C SER A 415 -21.92 16.14 9.11
N GLY A 416 -23.08 16.50 8.56
CA GLY A 416 -23.85 17.71 8.90
C GLY A 416 -24.29 17.79 10.37
N ARG A 417 -24.43 16.68 11.07
CA ARG A 417 -24.76 16.62 12.51
C ARG A 417 -23.53 16.69 13.41
N THR A 418 -22.33 16.49 12.86
CA THR A 418 -21.06 16.56 13.62
C THR A 418 -20.47 17.98 13.56
N ASN A 419 -19.43 18.21 14.36
CA ASN A 419 -18.57 19.39 14.25
C ASN A 419 -17.28 19.10 13.45
N ILE A 420 -17.28 18.04 12.67
CA ILE A 420 -16.22 17.68 11.73
C ILE A 420 -16.52 18.38 10.41
N GLY A 421 -15.49 18.96 9.80
CA GLY A 421 -15.55 19.60 8.50
C GLY A 421 -14.64 18.90 7.51
N TYR A 422 -14.97 19.06 6.23
CA TYR A 422 -14.16 18.61 5.11
C TYR A 422 -14.00 19.78 4.13
N SER A 423 -12.83 19.89 3.52
CA SER A 423 -12.56 20.96 2.54
C SER A 423 -12.99 20.57 1.13
N SER A 424 -13.03 19.28 0.82
CA SER A 424 -13.40 18.76 -0.51
C SER A 424 -13.93 17.33 -0.41
N GLY A 425 -14.15 16.66 -1.54
CA GLY A 425 -14.34 15.21 -1.69
C GLY A 425 -13.28 14.59 -2.60
N THR A 426 -12.11 15.27 -2.77
CA THR A 426 -11.03 14.82 -3.65
C THR A 426 -9.70 14.80 -2.90
N HIS A 427 -8.66 14.27 -3.55
CA HIS A 427 -7.30 14.37 -3.02
C HIS A 427 -6.87 15.81 -2.82
N THR A 428 -5.94 16.04 -1.90
CA THR A 428 -5.38 17.35 -1.55
C THR A 428 -3.88 17.38 -1.79
N ALA A 429 -3.33 18.56 -2.09
CA ALA A 429 -1.90 18.78 -2.35
C ALA A 429 -1.13 19.09 -1.05
N GLU A 430 -1.43 18.42 0.03
CA GLU A 430 -0.71 18.59 1.29
C GLU A 430 0.49 17.66 1.39
N ASP A 431 1.55 18.10 2.06
CA ASP A 431 2.60 17.19 2.50
C ASP A 431 2.05 16.23 3.55
N VAL A 432 2.37 14.95 3.42
CA VAL A 432 1.90 13.93 4.35
C VAL A 432 2.87 13.71 5.51
N PHE A 433 2.36 13.29 6.68
CA PHE A 433 3.22 12.99 7.82
C PHE A 433 4.11 11.77 7.55
N LEU A 434 5.29 11.75 8.18
CA LEU A 434 6.21 10.62 8.18
C LEU A 434 6.49 10.20 9.63
N ALA A 435 6.31 8.91 9.91
CA ALA A 435 6.73 8.29 11.16
C ALA A 435 7.59 7.07 10.87
N ILE A 436 8.75 6.96 11.52
CA ILE A 436 9.68 5.85 11.30
C ILE A 436 10.19 5.32 12.65
N TYR A 437 10.04 4.01 12.85
CA TYR A 437 10.80 3.27 13.85
C TYR A 437 11.99 2.59 13.18
N HIS A 438 13.18 2.83 13.69
CA HIS A 438 14.39 2.10 13.36
C HIS A 438 15.08 1.67 14.66
N PRO A 439 15.54 0.42 14.82
CA PRO A 439 16.04 -0.09 16.11
C PRO A 439 17.26 0.67 16.64
N ARG A 440 17.97 1.40 15.78
CA ARG A 440 19.11 2.27 16.14
C ARG A 440 18.82 3.76 15.99
N GLY A 441 17.56 4.15 15.73
CA GLY A 441 17.14 5.54 15.57
C GLY A 441 17.63 6.23 14.28
N LEU A 442 18.15 5.48 13.31
CA LEU A 442 18.67 6.02 12.04
C LEU A 442 17.52 6.17 11.04
N ARG A 443 17.04 7.38 10.83
CA ARG A 443 15.88 7.68 9.98
C ARG A 443 16.04 9.07 9.37
N PRO A 444 15.42 9.34 8.20
CA PRO A 444 15.29 10.70 7.71
C PRO A 444 14.41 11.53 8.65
N GLU A 445 14.70 12.83 8.71
CA GLU A 445 13.96 13.80 9.52
C GLU A 445 13.69 15.07 8.70
N GLY A 446 12.64 15.81 9.07
CA GLY A 446 12.25 17.04 8.41
C GLY A 446 11.36 16.82 7.20
N TRP A 447 11.57 17.58 6.14
CA TRP A 447 10.83 17.48 4.90
C TRP A 447 11.67 16.74 3.85
N ILE A 448 11.10 15.71 3.22
CA ILE A 448 11.76 14.91 2.17
C ILE A 448 10.87 14.76 0.96
N ALA A 449 11.43 14.42 -0.19
CA ALA A 449 10.65 14.03 -1.36
C ALA A 449 10.23 12.55 -1.26
N ASN A 450 9.12 12.20 -1.88
CA ASN A 450 8.64 10.81 -1.97
C ASN A 450 9.69 9.85 -2.59
N THR A 451 10.49 10.34 -3.53
CA THR A 451 11.58 9.59 -4.15
C THR A 451 12.72 9.25 -3.18
N ASP A 452 12.97 10.09 -2.18
CA ASP A 452 14.04 9.88 -1.18
C ASP A 452 13.74 8.68 -0.28
N LEU A 453 12.45 8.33 -0.12
CA LEU A 453 12.04 7.20 0.70
C LEU A 453 12.52 5.87 0.10
N ALA A 454 12.50 5.72 -1.24
CA ALA A 454 13.07 4.55 -1.90
C ALA A 454 14.57 4.39 -1.61
N HIS A 455 15.32 5.50 -1.63
CA HIS A 455 16.75 5.47 -1.29
C HIS A 455 16.98 5.01 0.15
N TYR A 456 16.21 5.54 1.11
CA TYR A 456 16.28 5.08 2.49
C TYR A 456 15.94 3.58 2.61
N MET A 457 14.91 3.11 1.91
CA MET A 457 14.53 1.68 1.92
C MET A 457 15.60 0.78 1.31
N THR A 458 16.30 1.21 0.26
CA THR A 458 17.43 0.45 -0.30
C THR A 458 18.59 0.30 0.70
N GLU A 459 18.89 1.37 1.45
CA GLU A 459 19.87 1.32 2.53
C GLU A 459 19.43 0.38 3.67
N VAL A 460 18.15 0.42 4.04
CA VAL A 460 17.55 -0.50 5.03
C VAL A 460 17.64 -1.95 4.59
N LEU A 461 17.38 -2.24 3.32
CA LEU A 461 17.55 -3.59 2.76
C LEU A 461 19.02 -4.00 2.63
N GLY A 462 19.97 -3.07 2.76
CA GLY A 462 21.39 -3.33 2.59
C GLY A 462 21.75 -3.70 1.15
N MET A 463 21.16 -2.99 0.19
CA MET A 463 21.51 -3.17 -1.22
C MET A 463 22.89 -2.57 -1.49
N ASP A 464 23.75 -3.35 -2.16
CA ASP A 464 25.07 -2.87 -2.60
C ASP A 464 24.96 -2.00 -3.86
N GLU A 465 23.93 -2.24 -4.68
CA GLU A 465 23.67 -1.55 -5.94
C GLU A 465 22.33 -0.80 -5.89
N PRO A 466 22.22 0.36 -6.58
CA PRO A 466 20.96 1.10 -6.66
C PRO A 466 19.85 0.32 -7.37
N LEU A 467 18.58 0.66 -7.13
CA LEU A 467 17.42 0.06 -7.82
C LEU A 467 17.51 0.17 -9.34
N ASP A 468 18.19 1.18 -9.89
CA ASP A 468 18.41 1.30 -11.33
C ASP A 468 19.23 0.16 -11.93
N SER A 469 20.19 -0.42 -11.17
CA SER A 469 20.92 -1.61 -11.61
C SER A 469 19.98 -2.81 -11.73
N LEU A 470 19.08 -2.99 -10.78
CA LEU A 470 18.05 -4.03 -10.83
C LEU A 470 17.05 -3.78 -11.98
N THR A 471 16.64 -2.52 -12.17
CA THR A 471 15.79 -2.12 -13.30
C THR A 471 16.44 -2.47 -14.64
N ALA A 472 17.73 -2.17 -14.82
CA ALA A 472 18.47 -2.48 -16.05
C ALA A 472 18.61 -3.98 -16.31
N ASP A 473 18.60 -4.81 -15.26
CA ASP A 473 18.64 -6.27 -15.41
C ASP A 473 17.25 -6.89 -15.62
N TYR A 474 16.22 -6.35 -14.97
CA TYR A 474 14.88 -6.91 -15.01
C TYR A 474 14.07 -6.47 -16.22
N PHE A 475 14.32 -5.25 -16.72
CA PHE A 475 13.48 -4.60 -17.72
C PHE A 475 14.29 -4.03 -18.89
N CYS A 476 15.06 -4.92 -19.59
CA CYS A 476 15.68 -4.58 -20.86
C CYS A 476 14.62 -4.52 -21.96
N LYS A 477 14.73 -3.57 -22.89
CA LYS A 477 13.93 -3.61 -24.12
C LYS A 477 14.28 -4.86 -24.94
N ALA A 478 13.27 -5.64 -25.30
CA ALA A 478 13.48 -6.85 -26.08
C ALA A 478 14.04 -6.53 -27.48
N SER A 479 13.62 -5.41 -28.08
CA SER A 479 14.13 -4.91 -29.35
C SER A 479 15.66 -4.68 -29.34
N GLU A 480 16.21 -4.23 -28.19
CA GLU A 480 17.66 -4.03 -28.02
C GLU A 480 18.37 -5.34 -27.60
N LEU A 481 17.77 -6.11 -26.67
CA LEU A 481 18.37 -7.34 -26.14
C LEU A 481 18.53 -8.40 -27.24
N PHE A 482 17.55 -8.50 -28.12
CA PHE A 482 17.49 -9.51 -29.20
C PHE A 482 17.80 -8.93 -30.58
N GLU A 483 18.53 -7.82 -30.63
CA GLU A 483 19.02 -7.30 -31.91
C GLU A 483 19.77 -8.37 -32.72
N GLY A 484 19.38 -8.56 -33.97
CA GLY A 484 19.95 -9.57 -34.88
C GLY A 484 19.29 -10.95 -34.84
N TYR A 485 18.32 -11.17 -33.93
CA TYR A 485 17.51 -12.39 -33.93
C TYR A 485 16.20 -12.20 -34.71
N GLU A 486 15.63 -13.32 -35.19
CA GLU A 486 14.27 -13.31 -35.76
C GLU A 486 13.24 -13.18 -34.62
N CYS A 487 12.48 -12.08 -34.59
CA CYS A 487 11.46 -11.79 -33.59
C CYS A 487 10.08 -11.66 -34.22
N SER A 488 9.05 -12.24 -33.59
CA SER A 488 7.65 -12.07 -33.96
C SER A 488 6.78 -11.96 -32.73
N VAL A 489 5.70 -11.18 -32.81
CA VAL A 489 4.74 -11.00 -31.73
C VAL A 489 3.38 -11.52 -32.20
N GLU A 490 2.78 -12.40 -31.42
CA GLU A 490 1.42 -12.89 -31.62
C GLU A 490 0.62 -12.73 -30.31
N GLY A 491 -0.41 -11.89 -30.33
CA GLY A 491 -1.12 -11.48 -29.13
C GLY A 491 -0.17 -10.85 -28.10
N ASP A 492 -0.13 -11.39 -26.90
CA ASP A 492 0.72 -10.95 -25.79
C ASP A 492 1.99 -11.81 -25.62
N THR A 493 2.44 -12.46 -26.72
CA THR A 493 3.61 -13.34 -26.66
C THR A 493 4.65 -12.92 -27.71
N LEU A 494 5.88 -12.67 -27.25
CA LEU A 494 7.05 -12.47 -28.10
C LEU A 494 7.74 -13.81 -28.33
N THR A 495 7.98 -14.15 -29.59
CA THR A 495 8.78 -15.30 -30.01
C THR A 495 10.11 -14.81 -30.56
N VAL A 496 11.23 -15.36 -30.05
CA VAL A 496 12.60 -15.07 -30.52
C VAL A 496 13.23 -16.37 -30.97
N ARG A 497 13.81 -16.37 -32.20
CA ARG A 497 14.46 -17.56 -32.78
C ARG A 497 15.94 -17.34 -32.97
N SER A 498 16.73 -18.31 -32.47
CA SER A 498 18.14 -18.46 -32.80
C SER A 498 18.32 -19.67 -33.72
N ALA A 499 19.57 -19.97 -34.09
CA ALA A 499 19.91 -21.19 -34.84
C ALA A 499 19.65 -22.48 -34.05
N SER A 500 19.65 -22.41 -32.72
CA SER A 500 19.56 -23.58 -31.81
C SER A 500 18.25 -23.66 -31.01
N HIS A 501 17.65 -22.53 -30.67
CA HIS A 501 16.49 -22.47 -29.77
C HIS A 501 15.41 -21.48 -30.21
N THR A 502 14.19 -21.77 -29.82
CA THR A 502 13.05 -20.86 -29.89
C THR A 502 12.65 -20.48 -28.47
N LEU A 503 12.60 -19.17 -28.20
CA LEU A 503 12.18 -18.60 -26.94
C LEU A 503 10.80 -17.99 -27.10
N SER A 504 9.81 -18.41 -26.30
CA SER A 504 8.47 -17.83 -26.26
C SER A 504 8.28 -17.13 -24.92
N ILE A 505 8.01 -15.83 -24.97
CA ILE A 505 8.00 -14.90 -23.84
C ILE A 505 6.60 -14.31 -23.73
N PRO A 506 5.71 -14.87 -22.90
CA PRO A 506 4.41 -14.29 -22.64
C PRO A 506 4.53 -13.03 -21.75
N ALA A 507 3.73 -12.01 -22.03
CA ALA A 507 3.63 -10.84 -21.14
C ALA A 507 2.97 -11.20 -19.79
N ASN A 508 3.28 -10.43 -18.76
CA ASN A 508 2.70 -10.54 -17.41
C ASN A 508 2.99 -11.89 -16.73
N ARG A 509 4.12 -12.52 -17.04
CA ARG A 509 4.57 -13.80 -16.46
C ARG A 509 6.01 -13.70 -15.99
N SER A 510 6.36 -14.49 -14.98
CA SER A 510 7.74 -14.69 -14.51
C SER A 510 8.34 -16.00 -15.03
N TRP A 511 7.95 -16.42 -16.21
CA TRP A 511 8.49 -17.59 -16.88
C TRP A 511 8.46 -17.43 -18.40
N VAL A 512 9.29 -18.22 -19.07
CA VAL A 512 9.38 -18.31 -20.54
C VAL A 512 9.41 -19.76 -20.97
N MET A 513 9.07 -20.03 -22.24
CA MET A 513 9.29 -21.34 -22.85
C MET A 513 10.57 -21.31 -23.67
N VAL A 514 11.47 -22.21 -23.43
CA VAL A 514 12.64 -22.49 -24.30
C VAL A 514 12.34 -23.79 -25.02
N ASP A 515 12.08 -23.73 -26.32
CA ASP A 515 11.48 -24.81 -27.11
C ASP A 515 10.14 -25.27 -26.48
N SER A 516 10.14 -26.41 -25.78
CA SER A 516 8.96 -26.95 -25.08
C SER A 516 9.14 -26.99 -23.56
N LEU A 517 10.20 -26.37 -23.01
CA LEU A 517 10.50 -26.40 -21.59
C LEU A 517 10.22 -25.05 -20.94
N LYS A 518 9.38 -25.06 -19.91
CA LYS A 518 9.13 -23.88 -19.06
C LYS A 518 10.36 -23.57 -18.21
N LYS A 519 10.79 -22.30 -18.19
CA LYS A 519 11.85 -21.79 -17.31
C LYS A 519 11.38 -20.56 -16.57
N GLU A 520 11.53 -20.57 -15.26
CA GLU A 520 11.29 -19.42 -14.39
C GLU A 520 12.36 -18.34 -14.61
N ILE A 521 11.93 -17.09 -14.50
CA ILE A 521 12.79 -15.89 -14.57
C ILE A 521 12.55 -15.02 -13.32
N PRO A 522 13.55 -14.23 -12.89
CA PRO A 522 13.46 -13.52 -11.61
C PRO A 522 12.51 -12.31 -11.61
N SER A 523 12.11 -11.81 -12.77
CA SER A 523 11.19 -10.67 -12.93
C SER A 523 9.99 -11.04 -13.79
N VAL A 524 8.93 -10.23 -13.72
CA VAL A 524 7.82 -10.33 -14.67
C VAL A 524 8.20 -9.74 -16.02
N THR A 525 7.64 -10.27 -17.10
CA THR A 525 7.72 -9.65 -18.43
C THR A 525 6.64 -8.58 -18.56
N VAL A 526 6.95 -7.45 -19.17
CA VAL A 526 6.00 -6.33 -19.32
C VAL A 526 5.90 -5.94 -20.80
N LEU A 527 4.66 -5.83 -21.29
CA LEU A 527 4.37 -5.28 -22.61
C LEU A 527 3.80 -3.87 -22.44
N ALA A 528 4.52 -2.88 -22.95
CA ALA A 528 4.08 -1.49 -22.93
C ALA A 528 4.37 -0.79 -24.26
N GLU A 529 3.36 -0.12 -24.83
CA GLU A 529 3.45 0.64 -26.08
C GLU A 529 4.09 -0.15 -27.24
N GLY A 530 3.81 -1.46 -27.29
CA GLY A 530 4.35 -2.35 -28.34
C GLY A 530 5.77 -2.87 -28.10
N GLU A 531 6.44 -2.43 -27.01
CA GLU A 531 7.75 -2.93 -26.61
C GLU A 531 7.60 -3.94 -25.47
N PHE A 532 8.31 -5.06 -25.58
CA PHE A 532 8.49 -6.01 -24.49
C PHE A 532 9.69 -5.60 -23.62
N TYR A 533 9.48 -5.54 -22.33
CA TYR A 533 10.53 -5.39 -21.33
C TYR A 533 10.77 -6.72 -20.64
N VAL A 534 11.99 -7.21 -20.71
CA VAL A 534 12.34 -8.59 -20.35
C VAL A 534 13.61 -8.65 -19.54
N ASN A 535 13.77 -9.75 -18.80
CA ASN A 535 14.98 -9.99 -18.01
C ASN A 535 16.21 -10.19 -18.92
N ARG A 536 17.32 -9.51 -18.60
CA ARG A 536 18.59 -9.57 -19.35
C ARG A 536 19.12 -10.98 -19.50
N SER A 537 18.90 -11.86 -18.50
CA SER A 537 19.37 -13.24 -18.54
C SER A 537 18.79 -14.09 -19.67
N LEU A 538 17.66 -13.66 -20.28
CA LEU A 538 17.03 -14.38 -21.38
C LEU A 538 17.94 -14.52 -22.60
N LYS A 539 18.86 -13.58 -22.83
CA LYS A 539 19.84 -13.68 -23.93
C LYS A 539 20.72 -14.94 -23.83
N GLN A 540 20.92 -15.45 -22.61
CA GLN A 540 21.75 -16.65 -22.38
C GLN A 540 20.99 -17.96 -22.71
N LEU A 541 19.69 -17.88 -23.01
CA LEU A 541 18.84 -19.03 -23.32
C LEU A 541 18.71 -19.32 -24.82
N LEU A 542 19.31 -18.46 -25.66
CA LEU A 542 19.35 -18.55 -27.11
C LEU A 542 20.70 -19.06 -27.59
#